data_f7ab0cb33b7d941a7fe3783c264ae6bf
#
_entry.id   f7ab0cb33b7d941a7fe3783c264ae6bf
#
_cell.length_a   1.000
_cell.length_b   1.000
_cell.length_c   1.000
_cell.angle_alpha   90.00
_cell.angle_beta   90.00
_cell.angle_gamma   90.00
#
_symmetry.space_group_name_H-M   'P 1'
#
loop_
_entity.id
_entity.type
_entity.pdbx_description
1 polymer ?
#
loop_
_entity_poly.entity_id
_entity_poly.type
_entity_poly.pdbx_seq_one_letter_code
_entity_poly.pdbx_strand_id
1 'polypeptide(L)'
;MILVANFLKKYLLFFLFFLGACSSNNEILSISGQAFGTFYDIKFEKSQYNIKKVNDEINNIFISINQCCSTYKSDSLVSFKRDNKNTDIFKEEIKNYFQEVEKISVKANKTVEGFILFDNFDYFNAVAKGYAVDIVSSKLKQLNIKNFFINIGGEIRAEGMKTKNFWKIGIENPLPNQQMNVYKGQDYYF
;
A
#
# COMPACT_ATOMS: atom_id res chain seq x y z
N MET A 1 -7.76 0.67 64.28
CA MET A 1 -7.72 -0.47 63.30
C MET A 1 -8.64 -0.31 62.09
N ILE A 2 -9.81 0.28 62.19
CA ILE A 2 -10.79 0.46 61.11
C ILE A 2 -10.34 1.48 60.05
N LEU A 3 -9.63 2.56 60.45
CA LEU A 3 -9.16 3.60 59.49
C LEU A 3 -8.10 3.08 58.51
N VAL A 4 -7.20 2.22 58.97
CA VAL A 4 -6.11 1.65 58.12
C VAL A 4 -6.68 0.67 57.07
N ALA A 5 -7.70 -0.09 57.45
CA ALA A 5 -8.37 -1.03 56.56
C ALA A 5 -9.10 -0.32 55.38
N ASN A 6 -9.71 0.85 55.65
CA ASN A 6 -10.37 1.65 54.61
C ASN A 6 -9.36 2.35 53.67
N PHE A 7 -8.19 2.74 54.17
CA PHE A 7 -7.12 3.29 53.38
C PHE A 7 -6.55 2.23 52.42
N LEU A 8 -6.24 1.03 52.93
CA LEU A 8 -5.76 -0.07 52.07
C LEU A 8 -6.76 -0.49 50.99
N LYS A 9 -8.06 -0.54 51.32
CA LYS A 9 -9.11 -0.84 50.31
C LYS A 9 -9.15 0.20 49.19
N LYS A 10 -8.97 1.48 49.51
CA LYS A 10 -9.01 2.58 48.52
C LYS A 10 -7.81 2.52 47.56
N TYR A 11 -6.63 2.19 48.03
CA TYR A 11 -5.44 2.02 47.20
C TYR A 11 -5.45 0.70 46.43
N LEU A 12 -6.02 -0.37 46.99
CA LEU A 12 -6.21 -1.64 46.29
C LEU A 12 -7.18 -1.51 45.09
N LEU A 13 -8.28 -0.74 45.27
CA LEU A 13 -9.21 -0.42 44.19
C LEU A 13 -8.57 0.47 43.08
N PHE A 14 -7.71 1.40 43.47
CA PHE A 14 -6.99 2.26 42.56
C PHE A 14 -5.93 1.47 41.74
N PHE A 15 -5.29 0.49 42.38
CA PHE A 15 -4.29 -0.37 41.71
C PHE A 15 -4.94 -1.37 40.76
N LEU A 16 -6.15 -1.85 41.00
CA LEU A 16 -6.90 -2.71 40.10
C LEU A 16 -7.34 -2.00 38.81
N PHE A 17 -7.48 -0.67 38.83
CA PHE A 17 -7.79 0.12 37.62
C PHE A 17 -6.61 0.23 36.65
N PHE A 18 -5.37 0.04 37.11
CA PHE A 18 -4.17 0.06 36.26
C PHE A 18 -3.85 -1.28 35.59
N LEU A 19 -4.51 -2.38 35.95
CA LEU A 19 -4.27 -3.70 35.34
C LEU A 19 -5.09 -3.94 34.07
N GLY A 20 -5.92 -2.98 33.66
CA GLY A 20 -6.59 -2.96 32.34
C GLY A 20 -5.67 -2.49 31.21
N ALA A 21 -4.38 -2.84 31.21
CA ALA A 21 -3.53 -2.68 30.04
C ALA A 21 -4.09 -3.59 28.94
N CYS A 22 -4.90 -3.00 28.07
CA CYS A 22 -5.32 -3.64 26.82
C CYS A 22 -4.08 -4.17 26.11
N SER A 23 -3.87 -5.46 26.18
CA SER A 23 -3.04 -6.17 25.21
C SER A 23 -3.76 -6.01 23.89
N SER A 24 -3.41 -5.01 23.10
CA SER A 24 -3.82 -4.94 21.71
C SER A 24 -3.21 -6.17 21.02
N ASN A 25 -4.02 -7.19 20.81
CA ASN A 25 -3.67 -8.27 19.90
C ASN A 25 -3.54 -7.64 18.53
N ASN A 26 -2.32 -7.34 18.13
CA ASN A 26 -2.00 -6.82 16.80
C ASN A 26 -2.17 -7.96 15.79
N GLU A 27 -3.42 -8.27 15.49
CA GLU A 27 -3.80 -9.26 14.48
C GLU A 27 -3.44 -8.68 13.09
N ILE A 28 -2.70 -9.45 12.30
CA ILE A 28 -2.39 -9.10 10.91
C ILE A 28 -3.42 -9.76 10.00
N LEU A 29 -4.12 -8.94 9.26
CA LEU A 29 -5.04 -9.35 8.20
C LEU A 29 -4.29 -9.37 6.86
N SER A 30 -4.75 -10.20 5.93
CA SER A 30 -4.19 -10.29 4.57
C SER A 30 -5.31 -10.28 3.55
N ILE A 31 -5.09 -9.54 2.46
CA ILE A 31 -5.88 -9.58 1.24
C ILE A 31 -4.95 -9.83 0.07
N SER A 32 -5.36 -10.69 -0.86
CA SER A 32 -4.57 -11.03 -2.04
C SER A 32 -5.47 -11.27 -3.23
N GLY A 33 -4.93 -11.11 -4.43
CA GLY A 33 -5.67 -11.30 -5.66
C GLY A 33 -4.84 -10.94 -6.89
N GLN A 34 -5.51 -10.54 -7.97
CA GLN A 34 -4.89 -10.14 -9.23
C GLN A 34 -5.23 -8.69 -9.57
N ALA A 35 -4.23 -7.93 -9.96
CA ALA A 35 -4.37 -6.56 -10.48
C ALA A 35 -3.23 -6.28 -11.46
N PHE A 36 -3.44 -5.44 -12.47
CA PHE A 36 -2.42 -5.00 -13.44
C PHE A 36 -1.70 -6.15 -14.17
N GLY A 37 -2.40 -7.28 -14.39
CA GLY A 37 -1.83 -8.47 -15.02
C GLY A 37 -0.87 -9.27 -14.13
N THR A 38 -0.83 -9.01 -12.83
CA THR A 38 0.01 -9.69 -11.87
C THR A 38 -0.74 -9.99 -10.57
N PHE A 39 -0.06 -10.61 -9.60
CA PHE A 39 -0.62 -10.88 -8.27
C PHE A 39 -0.28 -9.74 -7.30
N TYR A 40 -1.17 -9.53 -6.31
CA TYR A 40 -0.89 -8.67 -5.17
C TYR A 40 -1.09 -9.42 -3.85
N ASP A 41 -0.34 -9.00 -2.82
CA ASP A 41 -0.48 -9.44 -1.43
C ASP A 41 -0.31 -8.21 -0.52
N ILE A 42 -1.36 -7.91 0.24
CA ILE A 42 -1.39 -6.77 1.14
C ILE A 42 -1.72 -7.28 2.54
N LYS A 43 -0.78 -7.07 3.46
CA LYS A 43 -0.92 -7.43 4.87
C LYS A 43 -0.98 -6.16 5.69
N PHE A 44 -1.88 -6.10 6.65
CA PHE A 44 -2.04 -4.92 7.49
C PHE A 44 -2.57 -5.26 8.88
N GLU A 45 -2.24 -4.41 9.82
CA GLU A 45 -2.76 -4.53 11.18
C GLU A 45 -4.27 -4.30 11.19
N LYS A 46 -4.98 -5.14 11.95
CA LYS A 46 -6.42 -5.00 12.14
C LYS A 46 -6.78 -3.61 12.64
N SER A 47 -7.73 -2.97 11.98
CA SER A 47 -8.22 -1.64 12.30
C SER A 47 -9.68 -1.69 12.76
N GLN A 48 -10.27 -0.53 13.03
CA GLN A 48 -11.72 -0.41 13.29
C GLN A 48 -12.60 -0.80 12.10
N TYR A 49 -12.04 -0.83 10.90
CA TYR A 49 -12.76 -1.24 9.70
C TYR A 49 -12.66 -2.73 9.49
N ASN A 50 -13.74 -3.34 9.01
CA ASN A 50 -13.69 -4.75 8.63
C ASN A 50 -12.86 -4.94 7.35
N ILE A 51 -12.31 -6.14 7.19
CA ILE A 51 -11.45 -6.49 6.05
C ILE A 51 -12.14 -6.26 4.71
N LYS A 52 -13.47 -6.50 4.62
CA LYS A 52 -14.23 -6.30 3.40
C LYS A 52 -14.19 -4.83 2.96
N LYS A 53 -14.41 -3.88 3.89
CA LYS A 53 -14.34 -2.46 3.56
C LYS A 53 -12.96 -2.05 3.06
N VAL A 54 -11.88 -2.52 3.70
CA VAL A 54 -10.51 -2.23 3.27
C VAL A 54 -10.26 -2.80 1.87
N ASN A 55 -10.70 -4.03 1.63
CA ASN A 55 -10.58 -4.67 0.32
C ASN A 55 -11.36 -3.92 -0.78
N ASP A 56 -12.58 -3.49 -0.50
CA ASP A 56 -13.41 -2.73 -1.44
C ASP A 56 -12.73 -1.39 -1.83
N GLU A 57 -12.17 -0.67 -0.85
CA GLU A 57 -11.42 0.58 -1.09
C GLU A 57 -10.19 0.35 -1.98
N ILE A 58 -9.43 -0.72 -1.73
CA ILE A 58 -8.24 -1.06 -2.52
C ILE A 58 -8.63 -1.49 -3.94
N ASN A 59 -9.69 -2.29 -4.10
CA ASN A 59 -10.19 -2.69 -5.41
C ASN A 59 -10.66 -1.48 -6.23
N ASN A 60 -11.30 -0.50 -5.63
CA ASN A 60 -11.69 0.74 -6.31
C ASN A 60 -10.45 1.50 -6.83
N ILE A 61 -9.37 1.56 -6.04
CA ILE A 61 -8.10 2.14 -6.47
C ILE A 61 -7.55 1.39 -7.69
N PHE A 62 -7.52 0.06 -7.65
CA PHE A 62 -7.03 -0.75 -8.77
C PHE A 62 -7.85 -0.56 -10.05
N ILE A 63 -9.19 -0.48 -9.92
CA ILE A 63 -10.08 -0.19 -11.05
C ILE A 63 -9.74 1.18 -11.63
N SER A 64 -9.63 2.21 -10.80
CA SER A 64 -9.35 3.59 -11.23
C SER A 64 -7.98 3.71 -11.90
N ILE A 65 -6.95 3.06 -11.36
CA ILE A 65 -5.61 3.07 -11.97
C ILE A 65 -5.59 2.28 -13.29
N ASN A 66 -6.31 1.17 -13.39
CA ASN A 66 -6.46 0.46 -14.67
C ASN A 66 -7.17 1.31 -15.72
N GLN A 67 -8.22 2.04 -15.33
CA GLN A 67 -8.92 2.96 -16.23
C GLN A 67 -8.05 4.16 -16.65
N CYS A 68 -7.13 4.59 -15.77
CA CYS A 68 -6.15 5.61 -16.10
C CYS A 68 -5.10 5.10 -17.09
N CYS A 69 -4.41 4.05 -16.70
CA CYS A 69 -3.00 3.88 -17.05
C CYS A 69 -2.70 2.56 -17.76
N SER A 70 -3.70 1.71 -18.03
CA SER A 70 -3.49 0.44 -18.72
C SER A 70 -3.28 0.67 -20.21
N THR A 71 -2.08 0.39 -20.71
CA THR A 71 -1.79 0.46 -22.17
C THR A 71 -2.38 -0.71 -22.94
N TYR A 72 -2.86 -1.75 -22.25
CA TYR A 72 -3.48 -2.95 -22.85
C TYR A 72 -4.99 -2.83 -23.02
N LYS A 73 -5.65 -1.95 -22.24
CA LYS A 73 -7.10 -1.74 -22.32
C LYS A 73 -7.42 -0.62 -23.31
N SER A 74 -8.23 -0.93 -24.32
CA SER A 74 -8.66 0.05 -25.33
C SER A 74 -9.58 1.14 -24.77
N ASP A 75 -10.18 0.92 -23.60
CA ASP A 75 -11.08 1.83 -22.88
C ASP A 75 -10.39 2.62 -21.75
N SER A 76 -9.07 2.57 -21.66
CA SER A 76 -8.29 3.37 -20.71
C SER A 76 -8.03 4.79 -21.22
N LEU A 77 -7.81 5.73 -20.27
CA LEU A 77 -7.47 7.11 -20.62
C LEU A 77 -6.17 7.21 -21.44
N VAL A 78 -5.14 6.42 -21.08
CA VAL A 78 -3.88 6.39 -21.82
C VAL A 78 -4.07 5.93 -23.26
N SER A 79 -4.92 4.91 -23.51
CA SER A 79 -5.25 4.45 -24.85
C SER A 79 -6.06 5.48 -25.63
N PHE A 80 -6.98 6.18 -24.99
CA PHE A 80 -7.73 7.28 -25.60
C PHE A 80 -6.80 8.43 -26.02
N LYS A 81 -5.86 8.81 -25.16
CA LYS A 81 -4.87 9.85 -25.49
C LYS A 81 -3.96 9.41 -26.64
N ARG A 82 -3.46 8.18 -26.62
CA ARG A 82 -2.67 7.60 -27.71
C ARG A 82 -3.40 7.63 -29.05
N ASP A 83 -4.70 7.31 -29.02
CA ASP A 83 -5.55 7.23 -30.23
C ASP A 83 -6.20 8.58 -30.59
N ASN A 84 -5.83 9.69 -29.93
CA ASN A 84 -6.41 11.04 -30.11
C ASN A 84 -7.94 11.08 -29.98
N LYS A 85 -8.52 10.25 -29.10
CA LYS A 85 -9.95 10.22 -28.79
C LYS A 85 -10.33 11.26 -27.75
N ASN A 86 -11.63 11.62 -27.70
CA ASN A 86 -12.15 12.51 -26.67
C ASN A 86 -12.04 11.89 -25.28
N THR A 87 -11.40 12.60 -24.34
CA THR A 87 -11.14 12.16 -22.97
C THR A 87 -12.11 12.73 -21.95
N ASP A 88 -13.12 13.50 -22.35
CA ASP A 88 -14.07 14.14 -21.42
C ASP A 88 -14.95 13.14 -20.68
N ILE A 89 -15.09 11.93 -21.20
CA ILE A 89 -15.84 10.84 -20.59
C ILE A 89 -15.22 10.31 -19.29
N PHE A 90 -13.93 10.58 -19.04
CA PHE A 90 -13.24 10.11 -17.85
C PHE A 90 -13.48 11.05 -16.67
N LYS A 91 -13.70 10.44 -15.48
CA LYS A 91 -13.82 11.16 -14.23
C LYS A 91 -12.54 11.95 -13.92
N GLU A 92 -12.68 13.04 -13.18
CA GLU A 92 -11.55 13.89 -12.80
C GLU A 92 -10.48 13.13 -12.02
N GLU A 93 -10.87 12.19 -11.15
CA GLU A 93 -9.95 11.32 -10.44
C GLU A 93 -9.02 10.54 -11.38
N ILE A 94 -9.56 10.00 -12.47
CA ILE A 94 -8.79 9.25 -13.47
C ILE A 94 -7.80 10.17 -14.21
N LYS A 95 -8.25 11.39 -14.54
CA LYS A 95 -7.39 12.41 -15.16
C LYS A 95 -6.26 12.83 -14.23
N ASN A 96 -6.54 12.98 -12.94
CA ASN A 96 -5.52 13.30 -11.93
C ASN A 96 -4.48 12.19 -11.79
N TYR A 97 -4.90 10.91 -11.77
CA TYR A 97 -3.95 9.78 -11.78
C TYR A 97 -3.06 9.80 -13.02
N PHE A 98 -3.63 10.08 -14.20
CA PHE A 98 -2.85 10.20 -15.42
C PHE A 98 -1.77 11.28 -15.30
N GLN A 99 -2.13 12.48 -14.83
CA GLN A 99 -1.20 13.60 -14.68
C GLN A 99 -0.08 13.28 -13.70
N GLU A 100 -0.39 12.62 -12.58
CA GLU A 100 0.64 12.25 -11.59
C GLU A 100 1.59 11.16 -12.14
N VAL A 101 1.08 10.13 -12.82
CA VAL A 101 1.92 9.11 -13.46
C VAL A 101 2.81 9.73 -14.54
N GLU A 102 2.27 10.62 -15.37
CA GLU A 102 3.03 11.36 -16.39
C GLU A 102 4.14 12.20 -15.75
N LYS A 103 3.84 12.93 -14.69
CA LYS A 103 4.80 13.75 -13.94
C LYS A 103 5.94 12.91 -13.32
N ILE A 104 5.60 11.75 -12.72
CA ILE A 104 6.58 10.81 -12.20
C ILE A 104 7.46 10.29 -13.34
N SER A 105 6.88 9.94 -14.48
CA SER A 105 7.59 9.45 -15.67
C SER A 105 8.56 10.49 -16.23
N VAL A 106 8.13 11.75 -16.31
CA VAL A 106 9.02 12.87 -16.73
C VAL A 106 10.18 13.05 -15.76
N LYS A 107 9.94 12.90 -14.46
CA LYS A 107 11.01 12.94 -13.46
C LYS A 107 11.96 11.76 -13.63
N ALA A 108 11.45 10.55 -13.78
CA ALA A 108 12.24 9.34 -14.00
C ALA A 108 13.14 9.45 -15.24
N ASN A 109 12.61 9.97 -16.35
CA ASN A 109 13.40 10.21 -17.57
C ASN A 109 14.63 11.12 -17.36
N LYS A 110 14.57 12.00 -16.35
CA LYS A 110 15.69 12.91 -16.03
C LYS A 110 16.69 12.32 -15.03
N THR A 111 16.27 11.33 -14.25
CA THR A 111 17.02 10.88 -13.06
C THR A 111 17.41 9.41 -13.10
N VAL A 112 16.76 8.61 -13.95
CA VAL A 112 17.00 7.17 -14.07
C VAL A 112 17.61 6.87 -15.44
N GLU A 113 18.84 6.38 -15.44
CA GLU A 113 19.53 5.99 -16.68
C GLU A 113 18.73 4.91 -17.43
N GLY A 114 18.55 5.10 -18.73
CA GLY A 114 17.81 4.16 -19.58
C GLY A 114 16.28 4.25 -19.50
N PHE A 115 15.72 5.11 -18.65
CA PHE A 115 14.28 5.37 -18.65
C PHE A 115 13.92 6.34 -19.79
N ILE A 116 13.13 5.89 -20.75
CA ILE A 116 12.81 6.64 -21.97
C ILE A 116 11.29 6.88 -22.04
N LEU A 117 10.90 8.11 -22.37
CA LEU A 117 9.52 8.45 -22.71
C LEU A 117 9.26 8.15 -24.19
N PHE A 118 8.20 7.41 -24.47
CA PHE A 118 7.75 7.11 -25.82
C PHE A 118 6.40 7.78 -26.09
N ASP A 119 6.17 8.21 -27.32
CA ASP A 119 4.93 8.89 -27.73
C ASP A 119 3.67 8.00 -27.59
N ASN A 120 3.85 6.68 -27.57
CA ASN A 120 2.77 5.71 -27.38
C ASN A 120 2.39 5.47 -25.90
N PHE A 121 3.00 6.18 -24.95
CA PHE A 121 2.81 6.06 -23.52
C PHE A 121 3.15 4.68 -22.89
N ASP A 122 3.92 3.82 -23.56
CA ASP A 122 4.26 2.50 -23.01
C ASP A 122 5.02 2.57 -21.67
N TYR A 123 5.71 3.68 -21.41
CA TYR A 123 6.37 3.94 -20.12
C TYR A 123 5.42 3.98 -18.92
N PHE A 124 4.11 4.12 -19.13
CA PHE A 124 3.12 4.03 -18.06
C PHE A 124 3.15 2.67 -17.38
N ASN A 125 3.44 1.59 -18.10
CA ASN A 125 3.57 0.23 -17.53
C ASN A 125 4.71 0.12 -16.51
N ALA A 126 5.77 0.89 -16.67
CA ALA A 126 6.91 0.91 -15.75
C ALA A 126 6.61 1.68 -14.44
N VAL A 127 5.68 2.63 -14.47
CA VAL A 127 5.42 3.54 -13.35
C VAL A 127 4.12 3.21 -12.62
N ALA A 128 3.08 2.76 -13.34
CA ALA A 128 1.73 2.64 -12.80
C ALA A 128 1.61 1.68 -11.61
N LYS A 129 2.39 0.59 -11.55
CA LYS A 129 2.36 -0.35 -10.43
C LYS A 129 2.95 0.25 -9.15
N GLY A 130 4.11 0.89 -9.25
CA GLY A 130 4.71 1.61 -8.13
C GLY A 130 3.81 2.74 -7.63
N TYR A 131 3.19 3.48 -8.55
CA TYR A 131 2.18 4.47 -8.22
C TYR A 131 0.96 3.86 -7.50
N ALA A 132 0.48 2.69 -7.93
CA ALA A 132 -0.60 1.98 -7.26
C ALA A 132 -0.23 1.62 -5.81
N VAL A 133 0.99 1.16 -5.57
CA VAL A 133 1.53 0.90 -4.21
C VAL A 133 1.45 2.16 -3.35
N ASP A 134 1.82 3.32 -3.87
CA ASP A 134 1.79 4.59 -3.14
C ASP A 134 0.36 5.04 -2.82
N ILE A 135 -0.57 4.91 -3.75
CA ILE A 135 -1.98 5.26 -3.52
C ILE A 135 -2.62 4.32 -2.50
N VAL A 136 -2.37 3.00 -2.58
CA VAL A 136 -2.84 2.03 -1.58
C VAL A 136 -2.26 2.34 -0.20
N SER A 137 -0.96 2.64 -0.11
CA SER A 137 -0.32 3.06 1.14
C SER A 137 -1.00 4.30 1.74
N SER A 138 -1.26 5.31 0.92
CA SER A 138 -1.94 6.54 1.34
C SER A 138 -3.36 6.25 1.84
N LYS A 139 -4.10 5.35 1.18
CA LYS A 139 -5.43 4.93 1.60
C LYS A 139 -5.40 4.19 2.95
N LEU A 140 -4.46 3.27 3.14
CA LEU A 140 -4.32 2.56 4.43
C LEU A 140 -4.05 3.56 5.57
N LYS A 141 -3.19 4.54 5.35
CA LYS A 141 -2.94 5.62 6.32
C LYS A 141 -4.19 6.45 6.62
N GLN A 142 -4.99 6.81 5.62
CA GLN A 142 -6.27 7.50 5.80
C GLN A 142 -7.27 6.67 6.63
N LEU A 143 -7.18 5.35 6.55
CA LEU A 143 -7.95 4.41 7.39
C LEU A 143 -7.29 4.17 8.76
N ASN A 144 -6.31 5.00 9.17
CA ASN A 144 -5.53 4.84 10.41
C ASN A 144 -4.80 3.50 10.55
N ILE A 145 -4.53 2.82 9.43
CA ILE A 145 -3.69 1.61 9.40
C ILE A 145 -2.25 2.06 9.18
N LYS A 146 -1.41 1.91 10.21
CA LYS A 146 -0.02 2.40 10.20
C LYS A 146 1.00 1.28 9.96
N ASN A 147 0.61 0.05 10.22
CA ASN A 147 1.46 -1.13 10.10
C ASN A 147 0.97 -1.98 8.93
N PHE A 148 1.68 -1.97 7.82
CA PHE A 148 1.28 -2.69 6.62
C PHE A 148 2.47 -3.08 5.74
N PHE A 149 2.21 -4.07 4.91
CA PHE A 149 3.07 -4.53 3.83
C PHE A 149 2.22 -4.63 2.56
N ILE A 150 2.69 -4.04 1.49
CA ILE A 150 2.07 -4.05 0.17
C ILE A 150 3.06 -4.64 -0.81
N ASN A 151 2.62 -5.60 -1.60
CA ASN A 151 3.35 -6.13 -2.75
C ASN A 151 2.39 -6.21 -3.94
N ILE A 152 2.72 -5.55 -5.04
CA ILE A 152 1.97 -5.58 -6.29
C ILE A 152 2.95 -5.92 -7.42
N GLY A 153 3.02 -7.20 -7.79
CA GLY A 153 3.89 -7.66 -8.87
C GLY A 153 5.38 -7.38 -8.67
N GLY A 154 5.84 -7.42 -7.41
CA GLY A 154 7.22 -7.14 -7.05
C GLY A 154 7.49 -5.71 -6.58
N GLU A 155 6.61 -4.75 -6.88
CA GLU A 155 6.68 -3.41 -6.29
C GLU A 155 6.24 -3.47 -4.83
N ILE A 156 7.13 -3.11 -3.91
CA ILE A 156 6.92 -3.34 -2.47
C ILE A 156 6.98 -2.03 -1.70
N ARG A 157 6.05 -1.90 -0.73
CA ARG A 157 6.12 -0.90 0.33
C ARG A 157 5.72 -1.53 1.65
N ALA A 158 6.54 -1.34 2.68
CA ALA A 158 6.22 -1.75 4.03
C ALA A 158 6.45 -0.60 5.00
N GLU A 159 5.51 -0.36 5.88
CA GLU A 159 5.61 0.68 6.91
C GLU A 159 5.24 0.11 8.28
N GLY A 160 5.87 0.66 9.31
CA GLY A 160 5.65 0.27 10.70
C GLY A 160 6.14 -1.14 11.01
N MET A 161 5.39 -1.85 11.86
CA MET A 161 5.81 -3.14 12.43
C MET A 161 4.83 -4.25 12.09
N LYS A 162 5.32 -5.46 11.92
CA LYS A 162 4.53 -6.69 11.90
C LYS A 162 4.40 -7.19 13.34
N THR A 163 3.33 -6.83 14.03
CA THR A 163 3.13 -7.09 15.45
C THR A 163 4.22 -6.44 16.33
N LYS A 164 5.15 -7.21 16.86
CA LYS A 164 6.29 -6.75 17.70
C LYS A 164 7.62 -6.73 16.95
N ASN A 165 7.64 -7.09 15.67
CA ASN A 165 8.86 -7.22 14.87
C ASN A 165 8.76 -6.32 13.63
N PHE A 166 9.88 -5.98 13.05
CA PHE A 166 9.91 -5.36 11.73
C PHE A 166 9.45 -6.32 10.63
N TRP A 167 8.93 -5.76 9.55
CA TRP A 167 8.70 -6.50 8.33
C TRP A 167 10.03 -7.08 7.83
N LYS A 168 9.97 -8.29 7.28
CA LYS A 168 11.12 -8.93 6.64
C LYS A 168 10.80 -9.09 5.17
N ILE A 169 11.59 -8.46 4.32
CA ILE A 169 11.44 -8.50 2.87
C ILE A 169 12.59 -9.29 2.29
N GLY A 170 12.27 -10.35 1.55
CA GLY A 170 13.24 -11.11 0.79
C GLY A 170 13.28 -10.61 -0.64
N ILE A 171 14.46 -10.24 -1.12
CA ILE A 171 14.70 -9.97 -2.54
C ILE A 171 15.37 -11.19 -3.13
N GLU A 172 14.72 -11.78 -4.12
CA GLU A 172 15.21 -12.94 -4.81
C GLU A 172 16.46 -12.58 -5.63
N ASN A 173 17.50 -13.39 -5.49
CA ASN A 173 18.70 -13.21 -6.30
C ASN A 173 18.46 -13.81 -7.70
N PRO A 174 18.64 -13.05 -8.77
CA PRO A 174 18.43 -13.55 -10.13
C PRO A 174 19.45 -14.63 -10.56
N LEU A 175 20.54 -14.78 -9.81
CA LEU A 175 21.57 -15.80 -10.12
C LEU A 175 21.20 -17.13 -9.46
N PRO A 176 21.17 -18.25 -10.20
CA PRO A 176 20.89 -19.56 -9.63
C PRO A 176 21.91 -19.90 -8.54
N ASN A 177 21.45 -20.52 -7.46
CA ASN A 177 22.24 -20.96 -6.29
C ASN A 177 22.79 -19.85 -5.37
N GLN A 178 22.33 -18.61 -5.45
CA GLN A 178 22.66 -17.59 -4.47
C GLN A 178 21.52 -17.41 -3.45
N GLN A 179 21.90 -17.10 -2.21
CA GLN A 179 20.93 -16.91 -1.13
C GLN A 179 20.09 -15.64 -1.36
N MET A 180 18.81 -15.72 -0.98
CA MET A 180 17.92 -14.59 -0.94
C MET A 180 18.43 -13.51 0.02
N ASN A 181 18.50 -12.27 -0.43
CA ASN A 181 18.79 -11.14 0.44
C ASN A 181 17.55 -10.82 1.29
N VAL A 182 17.69 -10.79 2.61
CA VAL A 182 16.62 -10.48 3.54
C VAL A 182 16.87 -9.13 4.18
N TYR A 183 16.00 -8.19 3.92
CA TYR A 183 16.04 -6.86 4.51
C TYR A 183 15.11 -6.78 5.71
N LYS A 184 15.56 -6.08 6.76
CA LYS A 184 14.80 -5.84 7.99
C LYS A 184 14.89 -4.37 8.34
N GLY A 185 13.76 -3.71 8.52
CA GLY A 185 13.74 -2.30 8.89
C GLY A 185 12.33 -1.83 9.22
N GLN A 186 12.19 -0.54 9.46
CA GLN A 186 10.92 0.04 9.84
C GLN A 186 10.09 0.42 8.62
N ASP A 187 10.73 0.97 7.59
CA ASP A 187 10.08 1.39 6.34
C ASP A 187 10.93 0.94 5.14
N TYR A 188 10.27 0.32 4.16
CA TYR A 188 10.89 -0.16 2.93
C TYR A 188 10.10 0.28 1.70
N TYR A 189 10.85 0.62 0.65
CA TYR A 189 10.37 0.99 -0.67
C TYR A 189 11.25 0.28 -1.71
N PHE A 190 10.66 -0.61 -2.49
CA PHE A 190 11.31 -1.36 -3.58
C PHE A 190 10.41 -1.40 -4.80
#